data_94498299bcb330623a3c6a9fedc32025
#
_entry.id   94498299bcb330623a3c6a9fedc32025
#
_cell.length_a   1.000
_cell.length_b   1.000
_cell.length_c   1.000
_cell.angle_alpha   90.00
_cell.angle_beta   90.00
_cell.angle_gamma   90.00
#
_symmetry.space_group_name_H-M   'P 1'
#
loop_
_entity.id
_entity.type
_entity.pdbx_description
1 polymer ?
#
loop_
_entity_poly.entity_id
_entity_poly.type
_entity_poly.pdbx_seq_one_letter_code
_entity_poly.pdbx_strand_id
1 'polypeptide(L)' 'PVCASNTVAQTLGVSISSAYELMHETGFPALRIGSRIVVPKEKFCRWVDAQTGGDA' A
#
# COMPACT_ATOMS: atom_id res chain seq x y z
N PRO A 1 -10.09 -3.60 -8.61
CA PRO A 1 -9.01 -4.44 -8.09
C PRO A 1 -8.37 -3.86 -6.84
N VAL A 2 -7.95 -4.75 -5.97
CA VAL A 2 -7.29 -4.36 -4.73
C VAL A 2 -5.99 -5.14 -4.60
N CYS A 3 -5.07 -4.63 -3.79
CA CYS A 3 -3.80 -5.27 -3.53
C CYS A 3 -3.78 -5.78 -2.09
N ALA A 4 -3.23 -6.98 -1.90
CA ALA A 4 -3.00 -7.50 -0.57
C ALA A 4 -1.59 -7.08 -0.12
N SER A 5 -1.27 -7.36 1.15
CA SER A 5 0.04 -6.98 1.68
C SER A 5 1.19 -7.60 0.89
N ASN A 6 1.01 -8.82 0.39
CA ASN A 6 2.04 -9.46 -0.43
C ASN A 6 2.35 -8.64 -1.68
N THR A 7 1.30 -8.17 -2.34
CA THR A 7 1.46 -7.39 -3.56
C THR A 7 2.12 -6.05 -3.26
N VAL A 8 1.73 -5.41 -2.16
CA VAL A 8 2.33 -4.15 -1.75
C VAL A 8 3.82 -4.37 -1.48
N ALA A 9 4.17 -5.43 -0.76
CA ALA A 9 5.57 -5.72 -0.46
C ALA A 9 6.37 -5.93 -1.73
N GLN A 10 5.84 -6.69 -2.66
CA GLN A 10 6.55 -6.95 -3.92
C GLN A 10 6.74 -5.69 -4.73
N THR A 11 5.69 -4.87 -4.80
CA THR A 11 5.74 -3.65 -5.59
C THR A 11 6.77 -2.67 -5.04
N LEU A 12 6.85 -2.57 -3.71
CA LEU A 12 7.77 -1.63 -3.08
C LEU A 12 9.16 -2.22 -2.86
N GLY A 13 9.32 -3.53 -3.03
CA GLY A 13 10.61 -4.17 -2.81
C GLY A 13 11.00 -4.24 -1.35
N VAL A 14 10.02 -4.37 -0.46
CA VAL A 14 10.28 -4.45 0.98
C VAL A 14 9.73 -5.78 1.50
N SER A 15 10.06 -6.09 2.75
CA SER A 15 9.55 -7.30 3.38
C SER A 15 8.06 -7.18 3.65
N ILE A 16 7.40 -8.32 3.83
CA ILE A 16 5.97 -8.32 4.12
C ILE A 16 5.70 -7.60 5.44
N SER A 17 6.59 -7.77 6.41
CA SER A 17 6.43 -7.08 7.70
C SER A 17 6.45 -5.57 7.53
N SER A 18 7.39 -5.07 6.72
CA SER A 18 7.49 -3.64 6.48
C SER A 18 6.26 -3.12 5.75
N ALA A 19 5.79 -3.89 4.76
CA ALA A 19 4.59 -3.49 4.03
C ALA A 19 3.39 -3.45 4.96
N TYR A 20 3.29 -4.41 5.86
CA TYR A 20 2.18 -4.47 6.79
C TYR A 20 2.18 -3.26 7.72
N GLU A 21 3.35 -2.88 8.21
CA GLU A 21 3.46 -1.69 9.04
C GLU A 21 3.06 -0.43 8.28
N LEU A 22 3.49 -0.34 7.03
CA LEU A 22 3.14 0.80 6.19
C LEU A 22 1.64 0.90 6.00
N MET A 23 0.97 -0.24 5.86
CA MET A 23 -0.48 -0.25 5.66
C MET A 23 -1.25 0.20 6.88
N HIS A 24 -0.60 0.30 8.03
CA HIS A 24 -1.22 0.81 9.24
C HIS A 24 -0.99 2.30 9.44
N GLU A 25 -0.20 2.91 8.59
CA GLU A 25 0.11 4.33 8.75
C GLU A 25 -1.05 5.21 8.35
N THR A 26 -1.17 6.32 9.05
CA THR A 26 -2.18 7.31 8.71
C THR A 26 -1.87 7.90 7.33
N GLY A 27 -2.89 7.97 6.51
CA GLY A 27 -2.71 8.52 5.17
C GLY A 27 -2.44 7.47 4.10
N PHE A 28 -2.08 6.26 4.49
CA PHE A 28 -1.94 5.19 3.52
C PHE A 28 -3.33 4.70 3.12
N PRO A 29 -3.59 4.49 1.82
CA PRO A 29 -4.93 4.15 1.35
C PRO A 29 -5.27 2.67 1.55
N ALA A 30 -5.31 2.24 2.79
CA ALA A 30 -5.62 0.85 3.13
C ALA A 30 -7.07 0.75 3.62
N LEU A 31 -7.71 -0.36 3.28
CA LEU A 31 -9.06 -0.64 3.68
C LEU A 31 -9.08 -1.93 4.49
N ARG A 32 -9.67 -1.87 5.67
CA ARG A 32 -9.74 -3.04 6.53
C ARG A 32 -11.08 -3.72 6.38
N ILE A 33 -11.03 -5.00 6.01
CA ILE A 33 -12.23 -5.80 5.85
C ILE A 33 -12.07 -7.03 6.71
N GLY A 34 -12.78 -7.06 7.85
CA GLY A 34 -12.63 -8.16 8.79
C GLY A 34 -11.21 -8.19 9.33
N SER A 35 -10.55 -9.33 9.17
CA SER A 35 -9.17 -9.48 9.61
C SER A 35 -8.18 -9.24 8.48
N ARG A 36 -8.65 -8.79 7.32
CA ARG A 36 -7.80 -8.57 6.16
C ARG A 36 -7.63 -7.10 5.89
N ILE A 37 -6.47 -6.75 5.35
CA ILE A 37 -6.19 -5.38 4.92
C ILE A 37 -5.92 -5.43 3.43
N VAL A 38 -6.64 -4.60 2.67
CA VAL A 38 -6.47 -4.54 1.23
C VAL A 38 -6.28 -3.08 0.82
N VAL A 39 -5.68 -2.87 -0.33
CA VAL A 39 -5.39 -1.53 -0.82
C VAL A 39 -5.96 -1.41 -2.23
N PRO A 40 -6.86 -0.44 -2.48
CA PRO A 40 -7.33 -0.21 -3.84
C PRO A 40 -6.14 0.16 -4.73
N LYS A 41 -6.04 -0.52 -5.86
CA LYS A 41 -4.87 -0.37 -6.72
C LYS A 41 -4.65 1.07 -7.17
N GLU A 42 -5.71 1.73 -7.59
CA GLU A 42 -5.60 3.10 -8.07
C GLU A 42 -5.12 4.04 -6.98
N LYS A 43 -5.64 3.87 -5.79
CA LYS A 43 -5.24 4.71 -4.68
C LYS A 43 -3.81 4.43 -4.25
N PHE A 44 -3.40 3.17 -4.33
CA PHE A 44 -2.03 2.81 -4.03
C PHE A 44 -1.07 3.47 -5.02
N CYS A 45 -1.39 3.44 -6.29
CA CYS A 45 -0.56 4.07 -7.30
C CYS A 45 -0.43 5.57 -7.07
N ARG A 46 -1.53 6.24 -6.73
CA ARG A 46 -1.50 7.66 -6.44
C ARG A 46 -0.66 7.96 -5.20
N TRP A 47 -0.77 7.09 -4.20
CA TRP A 47 0.01 7.27 -2.99
C TRP A 47 1.51 7.19 -3.29
N VAL A 48 1.90 6.19 -4.11
CA VAL A 48 3.30 6.04 -4.48
C VAL A 48 3.78 7.28 -5.25
N ASP A 49 2.99 7.76 -6.18
CA ASP A 49 3.33 8.96 -6.93
C ASP A 49 3.55 10.15 -6.00
N ALA A 50 2.69 10.30 -5.01
CA ALA A 50 2.80 11.40 -4.07
C ALA A 50 4.07 11.30 -3.24
N GLN A 51 4.45 10.08 -2.86
CA GLN A 51 5.65 9.87 -2.06
C GLN A 51 6.93 10.10 -2.85
N THR A 52 6.89 9.85 -4.14
CA THR A 52 8.08 10.01 -4.97
C THR A 52 8.15 11.36 -5.65
N GLY A 53 7.23 12.25 -5.34
CA GLY A 53 7.22 13.57 -5.94
C GLY A 53 6.41 13.64 -7.22
N GLY A 54 5.80 12.54 -7.60
CA GLY A 54 4.86 12.51 -8.70
C GLY A 54 5.48 12.47 -10.07
N ASP A 55 6.43 13.27 -10.31
CA ASP A 55 6.97 13.36 -11.65
C ASP A 55 8.46 13.12 -11.68
N ALA A 56 9.03 12.93 -10.59
CA ALA A 56 10.47 12.76 -10.48
C ALA A 56 11.21 13.79 -11.32
#